data_1831435f019031bcaf8afcc19027a9f8
#
_entry.id   1831435f019031bcaf8afcc19027a9f8
#
_cell.length_a   1.000
_cell.length_b   1.000
_cell.length_c   1.000
_cell.angle_alpha   90.00
_cell.angle_beta   90.00
_cell.angle_gamma   90.00
#
_symmetry.space_group_name_H-M   'P 1'
#
loop_
_entity.id
_entity.type
_entity.pdbx_description
1 polymer ?
#
loop_
_entity_poly.entity_id
_entity_poly.type
_entity_poly.pdbx_seq_one_letter_code
_entity_poly.pdbx_strand_id
1 'polypeptide(L)' 'MRDLVTTNDPVLLSYLMVLLQDAGIEAAVFDGNMSAVQGTLGAVAQRLAVPAESWDAARRLLVEADLGQWMVK' A
#
# COMPACT_ATOMS: atom_id res chain seq x y z
N MET A 1 -11.42 -5.52 0.87
CA MET A 1 -10.24 -4.76 1.28
C MET A 1 -10.29 -3.39 0.67
N ARG A 2 -9.67 -2.45 1.31
CA ARG A 2 -9.72 -1.06 0.86
C ARG A 2 -8.31 -0.57 0.60
N ASP A 3 -8.09 0.10 -0.51
CA ASP A 3 -6.76 0.61 -0.86
C ASP A 3 -6.26 1.64 0.14
N LEU A 4 -5.04 1.51 0.56
CA LEU A 4 -4.43 2.43 1.50
C LEU A 4 -3.36 3.26 0.82
N VAL A 5 -2.51 2.65 0.02
CA VAL A 5 -1.42 3.33 -0.65
C VAL A 5 -1.28 2.78 -2.05
N THR A 6 -0.98 3.63 -3.01
CA THR A 6 -0.66 3.19 -4.37
C THR A 6 0.71 3.76 -4.71
N THR A 7 1.63 2.91 -5.08
CA THR A 7 2.97 3.35 -5.40
C THR A 7 3.67 2.32 -6.26
N ASN A 8 4.69 2.71 -6.98
CA ASN A 8 5.46 1.77 -7.74
C ASN A 8 6.84 1.60 -7.10
N ASP A 9 7.02 2.05 -5.87
CA ASP A 9 8.29 1.94 -5.18
C ASP A 9 8.28 0.68 -4.31
N PRO A 10 9.01 -0.36 -4.67
CA PRO A 10 8.99 -1.59 -3.90
C PRO A 10 9.61 -1.46 -2.51
N VAL A 11 10.52 -0.52 -2.35
CA VAL A 11 11.13 -0.32 -1.04
C VAL A 11 10.11 0.26 -0.09
N LEU A 12 9.32 1.22 -0.56
CA LEU A 12 8.27 1.80 0.25
C LEU A 12 7.24 0.75 0.62
N LEU A 13 6.86 -0.10 -0.33
CA LEU A 13 5.88 -1.13 -0.06
C LEU A 13 6.38 -2.11 0.99
N SER A 14 7.65 -2.51 0.90
CA SER A 14 8.21 -3.44 1.87
C SER A 14 8.18 -2.84 3.26
N TYR A 15 8.54 -1.58 3.36
CA TYR A 15 8.56 -0.89 4.65
C TYR A 15 7.14 -0.83 5.22
N LEU A 16 6.17 -0.48 4.38
CA LEU A 16 4.80 -0.36 4.85
C LEU A 16 4.25 -1.71 5.29
N MET A 17 4.61 -2.78 4.59
CA MET A 17 4.15 -4.10 4.96
C MET A 17 4.66 -4.47 6.36
N VAL A 18 5.91 -4.19 6.63
CA VAL A 18 6.49 -4.50 7.94
C VAL A 18 5.83 -3.64 9.01
N LEU A 19 5.60 -2.38 8.71
CA LEU A 19 5.00 -1.47 9.66
C LEU A 19 3.59 -1.93 10.04
N LEU A 20 2.82 -2.33 9.06
CA LEU A 20 1.45 -2.78 9.31
C LEU A 20 1.43 -4.13 10.02
N GLN A 21 2.32 -5.02 9.65
CA GLN A 21 2.39 -6.30 10.29
C GLN A 21 2.76 -6.17 11.75
N ASP A 22 3.66 -5.26 12.07
CA ASP A 22 4.07 -5.03 13.42
C ASP A 22 2.89 -4.52 14.25
N ALA A 23 1.95 -3.85 13.65
CA ALA A 23 0.79 -3.31 14.34
C ALA A 23 -0.36 -4.33 14.36
N GLY A 24 -0.14 -5.51 13.82
CA GLY A 24 -1.18 -6.51 13.79
C GLY A 24 -2.24 -6.28 12.72
N ILE A 25 -1.94 -5.47 11.72
CA ILE A 25 -2.88 -5.17 10.66
C ILE A 25 -2.54 -6.01 9.45
N GLU A 26 -3.52 -6.76 8.96
CA GLU A 26 -3.34 -7.58 7.80
C GLU A 26 -3.30 -6.68 6.57
N ALA A 27 -2.36 -6.86 5.71
CA ALA A 27 -2.26 -6.05 4.50
C ALA A 27 -1.91 -6.93 3.32
N ALA A 28 -2.34 -6.51 2.14
CA ALA A 28 -2.04 -7.25 0.93
C ALA A 28 -1.65 -6.29 -0.18
N VAL A 29 -0.79 -6.74 -1.06
CA VAL A 29 -0.36 -5.93 -2.17
C VAL A 29 -0.97 -6.50 -3.45
N PHE A 30 -1.59 -5.65 -4.23
CA PHE A 30 -2.18 -6.06 -5.50
C PHE A 30 -1.49 -5.32 -6.63
N ASP A 31 -1.07 -6.05 -7.64
CA ASP A 31 -0.43 -5.43 -8.77
C ASP A 31 -1.47 -4.90 -9.70
N GLY A 32 -1.14 -3.85 -10.32
CA GLY A 32 -2.05 -3.33 -11.28
C GLY A 32 -1.88 -4.05 -12.57
N ASN A 33 -1.23 -4.94 -12.56
CA ASN A 33 -0.75 -5.71 -13.42
C ASN A 33 -1.25 -6.02 -14.69
N MET A 34 -2.28 -6.06 -14.85
CA MET A 34 -2.82 -6.42 -16.00
C MET A 34 -2.17 -5.75 -17.04
N SER A 35 -1.84 -4.66 -16.82
CA SER A 35 -1.42 -3.90 -17.83
C SER A 35 -0.09 -4.24 -18.24
N ALA A 36 0.51 -5.02 -17.60
CA ALA A 36 1.83 -5.29 -17.93
C ALA A 36 1.86 -5.72 -19.36
N VAL A 37 0.81 -6.15 -19.79
CA VAL A 37 0.73 -6.59 -21.07
C VAL A 37 1.12 -5.54 -22.00
N GLN A 38 1.05 -4.37 -21.63
CA GLN A 38 1.30 -3.34 -22.52
C GLN A 38 2.72 -3.02 -22.56
N GLY A 39 3.50 -3.66 -21.94
CA GLY A 39 4.88 -3.41 -22.01
C GLY A 39 5.29 -2.12 -21.48
N THR A 40 4.63 -1.66 -20.48
CA THR A 40 4.92 -0.39 -20.03
C THR A 40 6.09 -0.31 -19.26
N LEU A 41 6.96 -1.02 -19.33
CA LEU A 41 8.15 -0.75 -18.74
C LEU A 41 8.23 -0.40 -17.35
N GLY A 42 7.76 -1.09 -16.55
CA GLY A 42 8.01 -0.89 -15.18
C GLY A 42 7.25 0.14 -14.47
N ALA A 43 6.37 0.72 -15.12
CA ALA A 43 5.65 1.77 -14.47
C ALA A 43 4.38 1.23 -13.83
N VAL A 44 4.32 -0.02 -13.52
CA VAL A 44 3.10 -0.58 -12.98
C VAL A 44 2.99 -0.22 -11.51
N ALA A 45 1.97 0.48 -11.13
CA ALA A 45 1.76 0.83 -9.74
C ALA A 45 1.15 -0.34 -9.00
N GLN A 46 1.55 -0.51 -7.77
CA GLN A 46 1.00 -1.56 -6.93
C GLN A 46 0.15 -0.93 -5.86
N ARG A 47 -0.88 -1.62 -5.44
CA ARG A 47 -1.79 -1.12 -4.43
C ARG A 47 -1.63 -1.89 -3.15
N LEU A 48 -1.48 -1.20 -2.06
CA LEU A 48 -1.42 -1.81 -0.75
C LEU A 48 -2.78 -1.62 -0.13
N ALA A 49 -3.43 -2.68 0.24
CA ALA A 49 -4.79 -2.61 0.79
C ALA A 49 -4.87 -3.28 2.15
N VAL A 50 -5.80 -2.84 2.96
CA VAL A 50 -6.05 -3.44 4.27
C VAL A 50 -7.54 -3.68 4.41
N PRO A 51 -7.98 -4.52 5.34
CA PRO A 51 -9.41 -4.73 5.54
C PRO A 51 -10.07 -3.41 5.90
N ALA A 52 -11.27 -3.20 5.42
CA ALA A 52 -11.97 -1.94 5.65
C ALA A 52 -12.05 -1.59 7.13
N GLU A 53 -12.23 -2.57 7.97
CA GLU A 53 -12.36 -2.31 9.41
C GLU A 53 -11.02 -1.87 10.02
N SER A 54 -9.90 -2.12 9.35
CA SER A 54 -8.61 -1.72 9.85
C SER A 54 -8.09 -0.45 9.18
N TRP A 55 -8.84 0.07 8.23
CA TRP A 55 -8.36 1.19 7.43
C TRP A 55 -8.02 2.43 8.26
N ASP A 56 -8.87 2.76 9.23
CA ASP A 56 -8.62 3.93 10.04
C ASP A 56 -7.37 3.76 10.92
N ALA A 57 -7.18 2.57 11.46
CA ALA A 57 -6.01 2.30 12.28
C ALA A 57 -4.74 2.35 11.42
N ALA A 58 -4.82 1.81 10.21
CA ALA A 58 -3.69 1.83 9.30
C ALA A 58 -3.36 3.27 8.90
N ARG A 59 -4.38 4.08 8.65
CA ARG A 59 -4.18 5.46 8.29
C ARG A 59 -3.44 6.21 9.38
N ARG A 60 -3.86 6.01 10.63
CA ARG A 60 -3.23 6.69 11.73
C ARG A 60 -1.79 6.28 11.85
N LEU A 61 -1.50 5.01 11.63
CA LEU A 61 -0.15 4.52 11.74
C LEU A 61 0.74 5.21 10.70
N LEU A 62 0.23 5.36 9.49
CA LEU A 62 0.99 6.01 8.45
C LEU A 62 1.21 7.50 8.75
N VAL A 63 0.22 8.16 9.26
CA VAL A 63 0.34 9.56 9.61
C VAL A 63 1.39 9.74 10.71
N GLU A 64 1.38 8.85 11.69
CA GLU A 64 2.35 8.93 12.77
C GLU A 64 3.76 8.65 12.30
N ALA A 65 3.91 7.85 11.26
CA ALA A 65 5.21 7.56 10.72
C ALA A 65 5.62 8.58 9.64
N ASP A 66 4.83 9.62 9.47
CA ASP A 66 5.09 10.67 8.52
C ASP A 66 5.01 10.15 7.08
N LEU A 67 4.16 9.18 6.86
CA LEU A 67 3.97 8.62 5.54
C LEU A 67 2.59 8.91 4.98
N GLY A 68 1.85 9.78 5.63
CA GLY A 68 0.48 10.06 5.21
C GLY A 68 0.37 10.60 3.80
N GLN A 69 1.41 11.22 3.31
CA GLN A 69 1.39 11.77 1.97
C GLN A 69 1.29 10.70 0.89
N TRP A 70 1.60 9.47 1.21
CA TRP A 70 1.56 8.39 0.24
C TRP A 70 0.21 7.70 0.18
N MET A 71 -0.69 8.08 1.07
CA MET A 71 -1.98 7.41 1.12
C MET A 71 -2.88 7.79 -0.02
N VAL A 72 -3.75 6.86 -0.39
CA VAL A 72 -4.74 7.11 -1.40
C VAL A 72 -5.83 7.96 -0.77
N LYS A 73 -6.32 8.93 -1.48
CA LYS A 73 -7.35 9.82 -0.95
C LYS A 73 -8.74 9.39 -1.24
#